data_eda372ac365fa6daf603bfb8920d0094
#
_entry.id   eda372ac365fa6daf603bfb8920d0094
#
_cell.length_a   1.000
_cell.length_b   1.000
_cell.length_c   1.000
_cell.angle_alpha   90.00
_cell.angle_beta   90.00
_cell.angle_gamma   90.00
#
_symmetry.space_group_name_H-M   'P 1'
#
loop_
_entity.id
_entity.type
_entity.pdbx_description
1 polymer ?
#
loop_
_entity_poly.entity_id
_entity_poly.type
_entity_poly.pdbx_seq_one_letter_code
_entity_poly.pdbx_strand_id
1 'polypeptide(L)'
;MVALGVTDADPVLALGVTPVALAGYAFYEETGGLGPWARGLVRGEAPQLLTETEPNLERIAALRPDVIIALSSSIDQAAYDQLTAIAPVVARPAGTIAFGVSRTDQMRAVATALGETARGEELIRTADAAFSDAVAAHPEFRGKVGATVLPFDGKYGAFTAADARGQFMTGLGFAQPPAIAERDDRKSFYVEVSSEQAGLLDGDVLVMLADEGTTKQQVDSDPVLRQVPVVARGDMVVPDADTRGAMTYNSVLSAPFALERLVPQLAEKLRG
;
A
#
# COMPACT_ATOMS: atom_id res chain seq x y z
N MET A 1 -22.30 -4.93 3.03
CA MET A 1 -21.36 -3.80 2.98
C MET A 1 -20.59 -3.78 1.66
N VAL A 2 -20.04 -2.61 1.27
CA VAL A 2 -19.16 -2.42 0.11
C VAL A 2 -17.81 -1.91 0.63
N ALA A 3 -16.70 -2.52 0.19
CA ALA A 3 -15.34 -2.05 0.45
C ALA A 3 -14.84 -1.27 -0.79
N LEU A 4 -15.00 0.05 -0.75
CA LEU A 4 -14.79 0.93 -1.90
C LEU A 4 -13.34 1.41 -2.02
N GLY A 5 -12.59 1.51 -0.92
CA GLY A 5 -11.16 1.80 -1.00
C GLY A 5 -10.37 0.58 -1.46
N VAL A 6 -9.32 0.81 -2.25
CA VAL A 6 -8.56 -0.25 -2.94
C VAL A 6 -7.89 -1.29 -2.02
N THR A 7 -7.74 -1.00 -0.73
CA THR A 7 -7.21 -1.93 0.28
C THR A 7 -8.21 -2.25 1.39
N ASP A 8 -9.42 -1.70 1.33
CA ASP A 8 -10.41 -1.77 2.43
C ASP A 8 -11.02 -3.17 2.60
N ALA A 9 -10.91 -4.02 1.59
CA ALA A 9 -11.35 -5.41 1.68
C ALA A 9 -10.55 -6.22 2.70
N ASP A 10 -9.24 -5.95 2.84
CA ASP A 10 -8.35 -6.71 3.73
C ASP A 10 -8.80 -6.66 5.21
N PRO A 11 -9.00 -5.48 5.84
CA PRO A 11 -9.47 -5.43 7.23
C PRO A 11 -10.88 -6.03 7.41
N VAL A 12 -11.76 -5.90 6.42
CA VAL A 12 -13.11 -6.52 6.44
C VAL A 12 -13.00 -8.05 6.46
N LEU A 13 -12.19 -8.62 5.55
CA LEU A 13 -11.95 -10.07 5.48
C LEU A 13 -11.22 -10.59 6.73
N ALA A 14 -10.28 -9.83 7.30
CA ALA A 14 -9.58 -10.18 8.53
C ALA A 14 -10.52 -10.33 9.72
N LEU A 15 -11.62 -9.59 9.73
CA LEU A 15 -12.69 -9.69 10.72
C LEU A 15 -13.72 -10.79 10.40
N GLY A 16 -13.49 -11.57 9.34
CA GLY A 16 -14.36 -12.69 8.95
C GLY A 16 -15.61 -12.30 8.18
N VAL A 17 -15.69 -11.06 7.72
CA VAL A 17 -16.82 -10.56 6.91
C VAL A 17 -16.43 -10.56 5.43
N THR A 18 -17.28 -11.12 4.58
CA THR A 18 -17.12 -11.02 3.12
C THR A 18 -17.98 -9.85 2.62
N PRO A 19 -17.39 -8.81 2.00
CA PRO A 19 -18.17 -7.71 1.43
C PRO A 19 -18.95 -8.20 0.21
N VAL A 20 -20.10 -7.57 -0.13
CA VAL A 20 -20.85 -7.89 -1.36
C VAL A 20 -20.14 -7.38 -2.62
N ALA A 21 -19.35 -6.31 -2.47
CA ALA A 21 -18.46 -5.81 -3.52
C ALA A 21 -17.22 -5.17 -2.90
N LEU A 22 -16.15 -5.15 -3.67
CA LEU A 22 -14.89 -4.53 -3.28
C LEU A 22 -14.23 -3.84 -4.48
N ALA A 23 -13.45 -2.79 -4.21
CA ALA A 23 -12.44 -2.31 -5.14
C ALA A 23 -11.08 -2.96 -4.80
N GLY A 24 -10.20 -2.99 -5.78
CA GLY A 24 -8.85 -3.51 -5.64
C GLY A 24 -7.94 -2.93 -6.72
N TYR A 25 -6.65 -3.14 -6.60
CA TYR A 25 -5.73 -2.73 -7.67
C TYR A 25 -5.89 -3.60 -8.91
N ALA A 26 -5.74 -3.00 -10.09
CA ALA A 26 -5.90 -3.65 -11.39
C ALA A 26 -5.00 -4.89 -11.57
N PHE A 27 -3.83 -4.93 -10.94
CA PHE A 27 -2.92 -6.07 -11.02
C PHE A 27 -3.44 -7.32 -10.27
N TYR A 28 -4.57 -7.21 -9.55
CA TYR A 28 -5.31 -8.34 -8.97
C TYR A 28 -6.72 -8.50 -9.56
N GLU A 29 -7.01 -7.89 -10.71
CA GLU A 29 -8.33 -8.00 -11.36
C GLU A 29 -8.74 -9.46 -11.62
N GLU A 30 -7.83 -10.27 -12.16
CA GLU A 30 -8.05 -11.69 -12.43
C GLU A 30 -8.36 -12.54 -11.17
N THR A 31 -8.02 -12.02 -10.00
CA THR A 31 -8.25 -12.66 -8.70
C THR A 31 -9.32 -11.96 -7.87
N GLY A 32 -10.20 -11.20 -8.53
CA GLY A 32 -11.31 -10.49 -7.88
C GLY A 32 -10.86 -9.33 -7.00
N GLY A 33 -9.72 -8.70 -7.31
CA GLY A 33 -9.17 -7.57 -6.55
C GLY A 33 -8.42 -7.96 -5.27
N LEU A 34 -8.21 -9.27 -5.03
CA LEU A 34 -7.64 -9.78 -3.78
C LEU A 34 -6.24 -10.38 -3.99
N GLY A 35 -5.31 -9.98 -3.15
CA GLY A 35 -3.98 -10.58 -3.06
C GLY A 35 -3.99 -11.97 -2.40
N PRO A 36 -2.88 -12.74 -2.54
CA PRO A 36 -2.80 -14.13 -2.03
C PRO A 36 -3.01 -14.25 -0.52
N TRP A 37 -2.73 -13.21 0.26
CA TRP A 37 -2.93 -13.16 1.72
C TRP A 37 -4.40 -13.09 2.13
N ALA A 38 -5.32 -12.67 1.23
CA ALA A 38 -6.72 -12.39 1.54
C ALA A 38 -7.70 -13.38 0.89
N ARG A 39 -7.37 -13.95 -0.29
CA ARG A 39 -8.28 -14.81 -1.07
C ARG A 39 -8.90 -15.96 -0.28
N GLY A 40 -8.10 -16.61 0.57
CA GLY A 40 -8.56 -17.73 1.39
C GLY A 40 -9.54 -17.37 2.52
N LEU A 41 -9.76 -16.06 2.76
CA LEU A 41 -10.66 -15.55 3.81
C LEU A 41 -12.09 -15.30 3.31
N VAL A 42 -12.32 -15.30 2.00
CA VAL A 42 -13.66 -15.16 1.41
C VAL A 42 -14.54 -16.32 1.88
N ARG A 43 -15.74 -15.99 2.37
CA ARG A 43 -16.75 -16.94 2.81
C ARG A 43 -18.04 -16.72 2.03
N GLY A 44 -18.64 -17.79 1.56
CA GLY A 44 -19.88 -17.74 0.77
C GLY A 44 -19.67 -17.28 -0.66
N GLU A 45 -20.52 -16.36 -1.13
CA GLU A 45 -20.45 -15.81 -2.48
C GLU A 45 -19.25 -14.87 -2.64
N ALA A 46 -18.58 -14.95 -3.80
CA ALA A 46 -17.44 -14.09 -4.11
C ALA A 46 -17.92 -12.63 -4.27
N PRO A 47 -17.18 -11.64 -3.73
CA PRO A 47 -17.52 -10.23 -3.91
C PRO A 47 -17.51 -9.82 -5.39
N GLN A 48 -18.38 -8.87 -5.76
CA GLN A 48 -18.28 -8.22 -7.06
C GLN A 48 -17.08 -7.27 -7.08
N LEU A 49 -16.22 -7.39 -8.07
CA LEU A 49 -15.13 -6.43 -8.26
C LEU A 49 -15.63 -5.14 -8.88
N LEU A 50 -15.35 -4.02 -8.23
CA LEU A 50 -15.58 -2.66 -8.72
C LEU A 50 -14.29 -2.19 -9.40
N THR A 51 -14.31 -2.01 -10.71
CA THR A 51 -13.14 -1.64 -11.53
C THR A 51 -13.14 -0.17 -11.94
N GLU A 52 -14.19 0.55 -11.60
CA GLU A 52 -14.35 1.95 -11.96
C GLU A 52 -13.41 2.85 -11.16
N THR A 53 -12.76 3.80 -11.84
CA THR A 53 -11.89 4.81 -11.21
C THR A 53 -12.69 5.74 -10.29
N GLU A 54 -13.89 6.12 -10.72
CA GLU A 54 -14.86 6.91 -9.94
C GLU A 54 -15.98 5.99 -9.45
N PRO A 55 -16.53 6.21 -8.24
CA PRO A 55 -17.59 5.39 -7.69
C PRO A 55 -18.84 5.36 -8.59
N ASN A 56 -19.23 4.19 -9.07
CA ASN A 56 -20.49 4.01 -9.79
C ASN A 56 -21.64 3.93 -8.78
N LEU A 57 -22.28 5.07 -8.52
CA LEU A 57 -23.31 5.23 -7.49
C LEU A 57 -24.52 4.33 -7.73
N GLU A 58 -24.95 4.16 -8.98
CA GLU A 58 -26.11 3.30 -9.33
C GLU A 58 -25.81 1.84 -9.02
N ARG A 59 -24.60 1.37 -9.38
CA ARG A 59 -24.14 0.02 -9.09
C ARG A 59 -24.03 -0.23 -7.59
N ILE A 60 -23.46 0.73 -6.84
CA ILE A 60 -23.34 0.64 -5.38
C ILE A 60 -24.73 0.62 -4.73
N ALA A 61 -25.65 1.50 -5.15
CA ALA A 61 -27.01 1.53 -4.63
C ALA A 61 -27.78 0.23 -4.90
N ALA A 62 -27.61 -0.38 -6.10
CA ALA A 62 -28.22 -1.65 -6.45
C ALA A 62 -27.80 -2.81 -5.53
N LEU A 63 -26.60 -2.75 -4.94
CA LEU A 63 -26.07 -3.72 -3.98
C LEU A 63 -26.72 -3.58 -2.58
N ARG A 64 -27.44 -2.50 -2.31
CA ARG A 64 -28.11 -2.19 -1.04
C ARG A 64 -27.20 -2.40 0.18
N PRO A 65 -26.03 -1.75 0.23
CA PRO A 65 -25.11 -1.94 1.34
C PRO A 65 -25.66 -1.33 2.64
N ASP A 66 -25.37 -1.95 3.79
CA ASP A 66 -25.64 -1.39 5.10
C ASP A 66 -24.57 -0.37 5.52
N VAL A 67 -23.35 -0.47 4.96
CA VAL A 67 -22.23 0.42 5.17
C VAL A 67 -21.28 0.38 3.97
N ILE A 68 -20.65 1.52 3.69
CA ILE A 68 -19.61 1.68 2.66
C ILE A 68 -18.32 2.04 3.37
N ILE A 69 -17.25 1.28 3.13
CA ILE A 69 -15.89 1.58 3.63
C ILE A 69 -15.11 2.25 2.49
N ALA A 70 -14.61 3.45 2.73
CA ALA A 70 -13.90 4.28 1.73
C ALA A 70 -12.68 4.97 2.34
N LEU A 71 -11.88 4.22 3.12
CA LEU A 71 -10.71 4.72 3.84
C LEU A 71 -9.51 4.89 2.90
N SER A 72 -9.18 3.84 2.14
CA SER A 72 -8.07 3.85 1.17
C SER A 72 -8.57 4.25 -0.23
N SER A 73 -9.06 5.48 -0.34
CA SER A 73 -9.68 6.01 -1.55
C SER A 73 -9.28 7.47 -1.80
N SER A 74 -9.51 7.94 -3.01
CA SER A 74 -9.33 9.34 -3.42
C SER A 74 -10.66 10.11 -3.51
N ILE A 75 -11.77 9.59 -2.99
CA ILE A 75 -13.06 10.28 -3.06
C ILE A 75 -12.96 11.67 -2.47
N ASP A 76 -13.60 12.63 -3.13
CA ASP A 76 -13.77 14.00 -2.66
C ASP A 76 -15.04 14.17 -1.82
N GLN A 77 -15.30 15.40 -1.35
CA GLN A 77 -16.50 15.70 -0.55
C GLN A 77 -17.79 15.45 -1.34
N ALA A 78 -17.80 15.73 -2.64
CA ALA A 78 -19.00 15.55 -3.46
C ALA A 78 -19.36 14.07 -3.61
N ALA A 79 -18.36 13.22 -3.88
CA ALA A 79 -18.52 11.77 -3.90
C ALA A 79 -18.94 11.21 -2.54
N TYR A 80 -18.34 11.70 -1.44
CA TYR A 80 -18.73 11.34 -0.08
C TYR A 80 -20.22 11.66 0.19
N ASP A 81 -20.67 12.87 -0.14
CA ASP A 81 -22.06 13.28 0.08
C ASP A 81 -23.04 12.42 -0.73
N GLN A 82 -22.69 12.06 -1.95
CA GLN A 82 -23.51 11.16 -2.79
C GLN A 82 -23.54 9.73 -2.22
N LEU A 83 -22.42 9.21 -1.76
CA LEU A 83 -22.36 7.87 -1.16
C LEU A 83 -23.14 7.79 0.16
N THR A 84 -23.13 8.85 0.99
CA THR A 84 -23.90 8.91 2.22
C THR A 84 -25.42 8.93 2.01
N ALA A 85 -25.88 9.33 0.83
CA ALA A 85 -27.27 9.19 0.44
C ALA A 85 -27.69 7.72 0.18
N ILE A 86 -26.73 6.82 -0.04
CA ILE A 86 -26.97 5.38 -0.27
C ILE A 86 -26.90 4.61 1.05
N ALA A 87 -25.81 4.80 1.82
CA ALA A 87 -25.58 4.13 3.10
C ALA A 87 -24.56 4.92 3.95
N PRO A 88 -24.47 4.66 5.28
CA PRO A 88 -23.40 5.21 6.10
C PRO A 88 -22.00 4.93 5.49
N VAL A 89 -21.14 5.95 5.46
CA VAL A 89 -19.80 5.89 4.87
C VAL A 89 -18.74 6.03 5.96
N VAL A 90 -17.83 5.07 6.02
CA VAL A 90 -16.58 5.16 6.80
C VAL A 90 -15.49 5.64 5.86
N ALA A 91 -15.20 6.93 5.88
CA ALA A 91 -14.22 7.59 5.02
C ALA A 91 -12.92 7.90 5.77
N ARG A 92 -11.88 8.26 5.00
CA ARG A 92 -10.62 8.72 5.60
C ARG A 92 -10.86 9.96 6.45
N PRO A 93 -10.13 10.11 7.57
CA PRO A 93 -10.24 11.29 8.42
C PRO A 93 -9.91 12.58 7.67
N ALA A 94 -10.58 13.68 8.04
CA ALA A 94 -10.28 15.00 7.47
C ALA A 94 -8.80 15.36 7.67
N GLY A 95 -8.18 15.91 6.64
CA GLY A 95 -6.76 16.25 6.66
C GLY A 95 -5.80 15.11 6.33
N THR A 96 -6.28 13.88 6.20
CA THR A 96 -5.48 12.77 5.68
C THR A 96 -5.46 12.82 4.16
N ILE A 97 -4.27 12.69 3.55
CA ILE A 97 -4.13 12.61 2.10
C ILE A 97 -4.79 11.35 1.54
N ALA A 98 -5.11 11.35 0.26
CA ALA A 98 -5.60 10.15 -0.43
C ALA A 98 -4.60 9.00 -0.23
N PHE A 99 -5.11 7.80 0.07
CA PHE A 99 -4.32 6.59 0.36
C PHE A 99 -3.36 6.68 1.57
N GLY A 100 -3.46 7.75 2.39
CA GLY A 100 -2.55 8.00 3.52
C GLY A 100 -3.05 7.47 4.87
N VAL A 101 -4.19 6.76 4.93
CA VAL A 101 -4.66 6.15 6.18
C VAL A 101 -3.73 5.01 6.56
N SER A 102 -3.20 5.03 7.79
CA SER A 102 -2.34 3.95 8.28
C SER A 102 -3.10 2.63 8.39
N ARG A 103 -2.39 1.47 8.27
CA ARG A 103 -3.02 0.14 8.45
C ARG A 103 -3.71 0.01 9.82
N THR A 104 -3.13 0.63 10.85
CA THR A 104 -3.67 0.63 12.22
C THR A 104 -4.97 1.40 12.28
N ASP A 105 -5.02 2.62 11.73
CA ASP A 105 -6.24 3.44 11.72
C ASP A 105 -7.31 2.86 10.81
N GLN A 106 -6.92 2.29 9.67
CA GLN A 106 -7.82 1.59 8.76
C GLN A 106 -8.49 0.39 9.47
N MET A 107 -7.67 -0.48 10.08
CA MET A 107 -8.20 -1.64 10.83
C MET A 107 -9.11 -1.20 11.97
N ARG A 108 -8.70 -0.20 12.74
CA ARG A 108 -9.49 0.32 13.88
C ARG A 108 -10.83 0.91 13.43
N ALA A 109 -10.85 1.69 12.34
CA ALA A 109 -12.07 2.26 11.79
C ALA A 109 -13.05 1.18 11.31
N VAL A 110 -12.55 0.18 10.56
CA VAL A 110 -13.37 -0.95 10.08
C VAL A 110 -13.88 -1.79 11.25
N ALA A 111 -13.03 -2.13 12.23
CA ALA A 111 -13.42 -2.90 13.39
C ALA A 111 -14.48 -2.18 14.25
N THR A 112 -14.38 -0.86 14.36
CA THR A 112 -15.39 -0.05 15.05
C THR A 112 -16.72 -0.09 14.32
N ALA A 113 -16.70 0.08 12.99
CA ALA A 113 -17.90 0.05 12.16
C ALA A 113 -18.62 -1.32 12.18
N LEU A 114 -17.85 -2.40 12.37
CA LEU A 114 -18.39 -3.76 12.45
C LEU A 114 -18.70 -4.25 13.88
N GLY A 115 -18.38 -3.46 14.92
CA GLY A 115 -18.56 -3.86 16.32
C GLY A 115 -17.51 -4.87 16.81
N GLU A 116 -16.41 -5.04 16.07
CA GLU A 116 -15.36 -6.04 16.31
C GLU A 116 -14.07 -5.41 16.87
N THR A 117 -14.19 -4.36 17.70
CA THR A 117 -13.05 -3.56 18.17
C THR A 117 -11.96 -4.40 18.85
N ALA A 118 -12.34 -5.37 19.70
CA ALA A 118 -11.37 -6.22 20.39
C ALA A 118 -10.57 -7.09 19.41
N ARG A 119 -11.22 -7.63 18.40
CA ARG A 119 -10.58 -8.42 17.34
C ARG A 119 -9.70 -7.55 16.46
N GLY A 120 -10.15 -6.33 16.14
CA GLY A 120 -9.35 -5.34 15.41
C GLY A 120 -8.03 -5.01 16.11
N GLU A 121 -8.07 -4.73 17.41
CA GLU A 121 -6.87 -4.45 18.20
C GLU A 121 -5.93 -5.67 18.31
N GLU A 122 -6.45 -6.90 18.29
CA GLU A 122 -5.63 -8.12 18.23
C GLU A 122 -4.89 -8.22 16.90
N LEU A 123 -5.58 -7.98 15.78
CA LEU A 123 -4.99 -8.00 14.42
C LEU A 123 -3.93 -6.91 14.24
N ILE A 124 -4.18 -5.71 14.79
CA ILE A 124 -3.20 -4.63 14.82
C ILE A 124 -1.93 -5.08 15.57
N ARG A 125 -2.09 -5.60 16.79
CA ARG A 125 -0.94 -6.09 17.58
C ARG A 125 -0.14 -7.17 16.85
N THR A 126 -0.83 -8.07 16.15
CA THR A 126 -0.17 -9.14 15.37
C THR A 126 0.66 -8.56 14.23
N ALA A 127 0.12 -7.61 13.49
CA ALA A 127 0.85 -6.95 12.40
C ALA A 127 2.02 -6.10 12.92
N ASP A 128 1.83 -5.37 14.03
CA ASP A 128 2.88 -4.55 14.64
C ASP A 128 3.99 -5.42 15.26
N ALA A 129 3.65 -6.58 15.82
CA ALA A 129 4.64 -7.55 16.30
C ALA A 129 5.51 -8.06 15.15
N ALA A 130 4.94 -8.34 13.97
CA ALA A 130 5.71 -8.78 12.81
C ALA A 130 6.77 -7.73 12.38
N PHE A 131 6.43 -6.43 12.41
CA PHE A 131 7.41 -5.35 12.19
C PHE A 131 8.47 -5.30 13.30
N SER A 132 8.03 -5.37 14.55
CA SER A 132 8.94 -5.33 15.70
C SER A 132 9.94 -6.48 15.68
N ASP A 133 9.49 -7.67 15.34
CA ASP A 133 10.33 -8.87 15.21
C ASP A 133 11.32 -8.73 14.05
N ALA A 134 10.88 -8.18 12.90
CA ALA A 134 11.76 -7.92 11.77
C ALA A 134 12.86 -6.88 12.13
N VAL A 135 12.48 -5.79 12.81
CA VAL A 135 13.45 -4.76 13.28
C VAL A 135 14.42 -5.32 14.33
N ALA A 136 13.95 -6.20 15.21
CA ALA A 136 14.78 -6.84 16.22
C ALA A 136 15.78 -7.84 15.60
N ALA A 137 15.34 -8.58 14.57
CA ALA A 137 16.18 -9.51 13.82
C ALA A 137 17.21 -8.80 12.91
N HIS A 138 16.90 -7.57 12.48
CA HIS A 138 17.70 -6.78 11.54
C HIS A 138 18.00 -5.37 12.07
N PRO A 139 18.77 -5.26 13.19
CA PRO A 139 19.11 -3.96 13.77
C PRO A 139 19.92 -3.06 12.82
N GLU A 140 20.56 -3.65 11.81
CA GLU A 140 21.28 -2.94 10.74
C GLU A 140 20.40 -2.04 9.88
N PHE A 141 19.06 -2.25 9.84
CA PHE A 141 18.14 -1.40 9.09
C PHE A 141 17.98 -0.01 9.71
N ARG A 142 18.19 0.09 11.02
CA ARG A 142 17.97 1.33 11.75
C ARG A 142 18.84 2.48 11.25
N GLY A 143 18.19 3.52 10.75
CA GLY A 143 18.83 4.73 10.25
C GLY A 143 19.47 4.59 8.88
N LYS A 144 19.40 3.42 8.24
CA LYS A 144 19.73 3.26 6.84
C LYS A 144 18.77 4.03 5.97
N VAL A 145 19.25 4.55 4.84
CA VAL A 145 18.47 5.31 3.88
C VAL A 145 17.86 4.34 2.85
N GLY A 146 16.54 4.32 2.76
CA GLY A 146 15.82 3.47 1.81
C GLY A 146 14.62 4.16 1.19
N ALA A 147 14.44 3.98 -0.10
CA ALA A 147 13.29 4.48 -0.84
C ALA A 147 12.47 3.34 -1.44
N THR A 148 11.15 3.54 -1.49
CA THR A 148 10.25 2.76 -2.34
C THR A 148 9.84 3.62 -3.52
N VAL A 149 9.97 3.10 -4.72
CA VAL A 149 9.83 3.86 -5.96
C VAL A 149 8.98 3.08 -6.96
N LEU A 150 8.07 3.78 -7.62
CA LEU A 150 7.28 3.27 -8.74
C LEU A 150 7.75 3.96 -10.04
N PRO A 151 8.20 3.22 -11.08
CA PRO A 151 8.46 3.81 -12.39
C PRO A 151 7.14 4.02 -13.14
N PHE A 152 6.99 5.17 -13.81
CA PHE A 152 5.83 5.50 -14.64
C PHE A 152 6.18 6.57 -15.67
N ASP A 153 5.68 6.46 -16.88
CA ASP A 153 5.81 7.48 -17.95
C ASP A 153 7.22 8.08 -18.12
N GLY A 154 8.26 7.24 -18.00
CA GLY A 154 9.65 7.68 -18.10
C GLY A 154 10.17 8.44 -16.85
N LYS A 155 9.44 8.44 -15.76
CA LYS A 155 9.75 9.09 -14.48
C LYS A 155 9.68 8.09 -13.33
N TYR A 156 9.93 8.57 -12.11
CA TYR A 156 9.87 7.79 -10.89
C TYR A 156 9.01 8.50 -9.83
N GLY A 157 8.11 7.79 -9.19
CA GLY A 157 7.37 8.24 -8.02
C GLY A 157 8.03 7.68 -6.75
N ALA A 158 8.75 8.52 -6.02
CA ALA A 158 9.32 8.15 -4.72
C ALA A 158 8.25 8.35 -3.64
N PHE A 159 7.80 7.27 -3.01
CA PHE A 159 6.71 7.32 -2.02
C PHE A 159 7.15 8.01 -0.74
N THR A 160 6.29 8.93 -0.24
CA THR A 160 6.53 9.67 1.00
C THR A 160 6.21 8.81 2.23
N ALA A 161 6.65 9.24 3.42
CA ALA A 161 6.32 8.58 4.69
C ALA A 161 4.82 8.62 5.02
N ALA A 162 4.03 9.44 4.33
CA ALA A 162 2.58 9.49 4.49
C ALA A 162 1.85 8.40 3.69
N ASP A 163 2.51 7.78 2.70
CA ASP A 163 1.96 6.69 1.89
C ASP A 163 2.21 5.32 2.52
N ALA A 164 1.33 4.37 2.26
CA ALA A 164 1.42 2.99 2.77
C ALA A 164 2.79 2.32 2.49
N ARG A 165 3.35 2.55 1.29
CA ARG A 165 4.65 1.99 0.85
C ARG A 165 5.84 2.66 1.53
N GLY A 166 5.76 3.97 1.76
CA GLY A 166 6.73 4.69 2.58
C GLY A 166 6.64 4.31 4.06
N GLN A 167 5.42 4.15 4.59
CA GLN A 167 5.18 3.66 5.96
C GLN A 167 5.75 2.26 6.18
N PHE A 168 5.73 1.39 5.17
CA PHE A 168 6.33 0.05 5.26
C PHE A 168 7.83 0.13 5.53
N MET A 169 8.57 0.95 4.77
CA MET A 169 10.02 1.12 4.95
C MET A 169 10.36 1.82 6.27
N THR A 170 9.64 2.88 6.62
CA THR A 170 9.87 3.56 7.90
C THR A 170 9.53 2.68 9.11
N GLY A 171 8.53 1.79 8.97
CA GLY A 171 8.20 0.76 9.96
C GLY A 171 9.33 -0.25 10.20
N LEU A 172 10.18 -0.49 9.20
CA LEU A 172 11.40 -1.30 9.31
C LEU A 172 12.61 -0.51 9.86
N GLY A 173 12.46 0.79 10.11
CA GLY A 173 13.52 1.65 10.65
C GLY A 173 14.37 2.38 9.62
N PHE A 174 14.02 2.29 8.33
CA PHE A 174 14.68 3.06 7.28
C PHE A 174 14.30 4.54 7.34
N ALA A 175 15.26 5.41 7.05
CA ALA A 175 15.02 6.81 6.75
C ALA A 175 14.78 7.00 5.25
N GLN A 176 13.97 7.97 4.88
CA GLN A 176 13.85 8.36 3.47
C GLN A 176 15.12 9.06 2.98
N PRO A 177 15.43 9.00 1.66
CA PRO A 177 16.48 9.84 1.09
C PRO A 177 16.21 11.32 1.44
N PRO A 178 17.21 12.06 1.97
CA PRO A 178 17.02 13.46 2.39
C PRO A 178 16.41 14.34 1.30
N ALA A 179 16.85 14.15 0.05
CA ALA A 179 16.36 14.91 -1.08
C ALA A 179 14.87 14.64 -1.41
N ILE A 180 14.34 13.47 -1.06
CA ILE A 180 12.91 13.15 -1.17
C ILE A 180 12.15 13.74 0.02
N ALA A 181 12.66 13.58 1.24
CA ALA A 181 12.04 14.13 2.45
C ALA A 181 11.90 15.68 2.40
N GLU A 182 12.89 16.38 1.83
CA GLU A 182 12.85 17.85 1.64
C GLU A 182 11.79 18.30 0.61
N ARG A 183 11.41 17.44 -0.32
CA ARG A 183 10.40 17.69 -1.36
C ARG A 183 9.00 17.23 -0.99
N ASP A 184 8.85 16.53 0.11
CA ASP A 184 7.55 16.09 0.61
C ASP A 184 6.73 17.30 1.08
N ASP A 185 5.77 17.72 0.26
CA ASP A 185 4.85 18.82 0.56
C ASP A 185 3.70 18.42 1.49
N ARG A 186 3.66 17.14 1.91
CA ARG A 186 2.61 16.52 2.73
C ARG A 186 1.20 16.57 2.12
N LYS A 187 1.09 16.82 0.82
CA LYS A 187 -0.17 16.86 0.07
C LYS A 187 -0.24 15.73 -0.95
N SER A 188 0.91 15.20 -1.37
CA SER A 188 1.05 14.09 -2.28
C SER A 188 1.52 12.84 -1.55
N PHE A 189 1.12 11.68 -2.05
CA PHE A 189 1.60 10.39 -1.56
C PHE A 189 2.97 10.00 -2.16
N TYR A 190 3.49 10.77 -3.14
CA TYR A 190 4.82 10.58 -3.71
C TYR A 190 5.44 11.91 -4.15
N VAL A 191 6.76 11.90 -4.28
CA VAL A 191 7.55 12.95 -4.93
C VAL A 191 7.89 12.47 -6.35
N GLU A 192 7.53 13.26 -7.36
CA GLU A 192 7.91 12.98 -8.73
C GLU A 192 9.40 13.29 -8.95
N VAL A 193 10.12 12.32 -9.52
CA VAL A 193 11.53 12.40 -9.87
C VAL A 193 11.68 12.10 -11.36
N SER A 194 12.18 13.05 -12.15
CA SER A 194 12.48 12.79 -13.56
C SER A 194 13.64 11.81 -13.69
N SER A 195 13.74 11.11 -14.83
CA SER A 195 14.87 10.22 -15.12
C SER A 195 16.22 10.93 -14.95
N GLU A 196 16.33 12.19 -15.39
CA GLU A 196 17.54 13.01 -15.25
C GLU A 196 17.92 13.29 -13.79
N GLN A 197 16.94 13.25 -12.89
CA GLN A 197 17.11 13.49 -11.45
C GLN A 197 17.15 12.19 -10.63
N ALA A 198 17.26 11.02 -11.26
CA ALA A 198 17.26 9.73 -10.57
C ALA A 198 18.29 9.63 -9.43
N GLY A 199 19.35 10.45 -9.43
CA GLY A 199 20.30 10.58 -8.33
C GLY A 199 19.67 10.99 -6.99
N LEU A 200 18.47 11.59 -6.98
CA LEU A 200 17.72 11.90 -5.75
C LEU A 200 17.22 10.64 -5.02
N LEU A 201 17.21 9.50 -5.71
CA LEU A 201 16.76 8.20 -5.18
C LEU A 201 17.88 7.44 -4.47
N ASP A 202 19.10 7.99 -4.43
CA ASP A 202 20.25 7.32 -3.82
C ASP A 202 20.08 7.10 -2.32
N GLY A 203 20.65 6.00 -1.84
CA GLY A 203 20.56 5.59 -0.45
C GLY A 203 21.35 4.32 -0.18
N ASP A 204 21.06 3.63 0.92
CA ASP A 204 21.63 2.32 1.24
C ASP A 204 20.92 1.20 0.49
N VAL A 205 19.60 1.32 0.25
CA VAL A 205 18.80 0.36 -0.51
C VAL A 205 17.67 1.06 -1.27
N LEU A 206 17.33 0.53 -2.45
CA LEU A 206 16.24 1.03 -3.30
C LEU A 206 15.25 -0.11 -3.60
N VAL A 207 13.99 0.04 -3.20
CA VAL A 207 12.92 -0.89 -3.55
C VAL A 207 12.18 -0.34 -4.76
N MET A 208 12.34 -1.01 -5.91
CA MET A 208 11.75 -0.59 -7.18
C MET A 208 10.51 -1.44 -7.47
N LEU A 209 9.32 -0.84 -7.40
CA LEU A 209 8.03 -1.52 -7.62
C LEU A 209 7.70 -1.65 -9.12
N ALA A 210 8.66 -2.08 -9.92
CA ALA A 210 8.45 -2.33 -11.34
C ALA A 210 7.62 -3.61 -11.56
N ASP A 211 6.70 -3.57 -12.53
CA ASP A 211 6.08 -4.79 -13.05
C ASP A 211 7.01 -5.48 -14.07
N GLU A 212 6.65 -6.67 -14.51
CA GLU A 212 7.44 -7.43 -15.49
C GLU A 212 7.29 -6.89 -16.94
N GLY A 213 6.45 -5.89 -17.13
CA GLY A 213 6.15 -5.29 -18.44
C GLY A 213 6.96 -4.02 -18.72
N THR A 214 6.25 -2.98 -19.13
CA THR A 214 6.82 -1.69 -19.57
C THR A 214 7.67 -1.00 -18.51
N THR A 215 7.27 -1.08 -17.22
CA THR A 215 8.00 -0.40 -16.13
C THR A 215 9.34 -1.07 -15.84
N LYS A 216 9.43 -2.40 -15.92
CA LYS A 216 10.72 -3.10 -15.83
C LYS A 216 11.63 -2.75 -16.99
N GLN A 217 11.10 -2.69 -18.20
CA GLN A 217 11.86 -2.27 -19.38
C GLN A 217 12.40 -0.83 -19.24
N GLN A 218 11.58 0.08 -18.68
CA GLN A 218 12.02 1.45 -18.36
C GLN A 218 13.22 1.42 -17.41
N VAL A 219 13.14 0.70 -16.31
CA VAL A 219 14.19 0.58 -15.29
C VAL A 219 15.48 0.02 -15.91
N ASP A 220 15.36 -1.09 -16.66
CA ASP A 220 16.50 -1.79 -17.25
C ASP A 220 17.21 -0.96 -18.34
N SER A 221 16.48 -0.06 -19.01
CA SER A 221 17.00 0.76 -20.11
C SER A 221 17.48 2.16 -19.71
N ASP A 222 17.16 2.63 -18.48
CA ASP A 222 17.51 3.98 -18.01
C ASP A 222 19.01 4.09 -17.69
N PRO A 223 19.82 4.83 -18.49
CA PRO A 223 21.26 4.94 -18.28
C PRO A 223 21.58 5.82 -17.06
N VAL A 224 20.70 6.74 -16.66
CA VAL A 224 20.91 7.61 -15.50
C VAL A 224 20.66 6.83 -14.22
N LEU A 225 19.54 6.10 -14.14
CA LEU A 225 19.25 5.24 -13.00
C LEU A 225 20.37 4.24 -12.72
N ARG A 226 20.93 3.61 -13.75
CA ARG A 226 22.04 2.66 -13.60
C ARG A 226 23.32 3.27 -13.01
N GLN A 227 23.49 4.59 -13.09
CA GLN A 227 24.64 5.31 -12.52
C GLN A 227 24.38 5.77 -11.07
N VAL A 228 23.13 5.69 -10.59
CA VAL A 228 22.83 5.99 -9.19
C VAL A 228 23.60 5.02 -8.28
N PRO A 229 24.38 5.48 -7.29
CA PRO A 229 25.28 4.62 -6.53
C PRO A 229 24.60 3.38 -5.93
N VAL A 230 23.38 3.50 -5.37
CA VAL A 230 22.63 2.35 -4.85
C VAL A 230 22.32 1.29 -5.91
N VAL A 231 22.05 1.71 -7.15
CA VAL A 231 21.80 0.79 -8.29
C VAL A 231 23.10 0.20 -8.82
N ALA A 232 24.13 1.05 -8.97
CA ALA A 232 25.45 0.63 -9.46
C ALA A 232 26.13 -0.40 -8.54
N ARG A 233 25.91 -0.33 -7.21
CA ARG A 233 26.37 -1.33 -6.24
C ARG A 233 25.55 -2.62 -6.24
N GLY A 234 24.39 -2.64 -6.89
CA GLY A 234 23.48 -3.78 -6.89
C GLY A 234 22.54 -3.83 -5.67
N ASP A 235 22.35 -2.71 -4.97
CA ASP A 235 21.52 -2.61 -3.77
C ASP A 235 20.07 -2.21 -4.09
N MET A 236 19.67 -2.37 -5.34
CA MET A 236 18.27 -2.28 -5.76
C MET A 236 17.58 -3.64 -5.61
N VAL A 237 16.39 -3.65 -5.00
CA VAL A 237 15.48 -4.79 -4.91
C VAL A 237 14.29 -4.54 -5.82
N VAL A 238 13.99 -5.50 -6.71
CA VAL A 238 12.77 -5.53 -7.51
C VAL A 238 11.95 -6.71 -7.01
N PRO A 239 10.96 -6.50 -6.14
CA PRO A 239 10.18 -7.59 -5.56
C PRO A 239 9.28 -8.24 -6.62
N ASP A 240 8.98 -9.53 -6.44
CA ASP A 240 7.98 -10.22 -7.25
C ASP A 240 6.59 -9.57 -7.14
N ALA A 241 5.67 -9.95 -8.03
CA ALA A 241 4.34 -9.34 -8.13
C ALA A 241 3.55 -9.41 -6.82
N ASP A 242 3.61 -10.53 -6.11
CA ASP A 242 2.86 -10.72 -4.87
C ASP A 242 3.48 -9.92 -3.71
N THR A 243 4.80 -9.88 -3.60
CA THR A 243 5.52 -9.07 -2.60
C THR A 243 5.30 -7.58 -2.85
N ARG A 244 5.38 -7.13 -4.11
CA ARG A 244 5.06 -5.78 -4.54
C ARG A 244 3.63 -5.39 -4.17
N GLY A 245 2.67 -6.26 -4.48
CA GLY A 245 1.27 -6.07 -4.13
C GLY A 245 1.06 -5.97 -2.62
N ALA A 246 1.64 -6.89 -1.86
CA ALA A 246 1.51 -6.92 -0.40
C ALA A 246 2.08 -5.64 0.26
N MET A 247 3.21 -5.15 -0.23
CA MET A 247 3.80 -3.89 0.21
C MET A 247 2.91 -2.69 -0.15
N THR A 248 2.27 -2.71 -1.33
CA THR A 248 1.36 -1.66 -1.79
C THR A 248 0.09 -1.60 -0.93
N TYR A 249 -0.47 -2.75 -0.55
CA TYR A 249 -1.62 -2.82 0.34
C TYR A 249 -1.27 -2.40 1.77
N ASN A 250 -0.15 -2.86 2.30
CA ASN A 250 0.31 -2.60 3.68
C ASN A 250 -0.80 -2.70 4.74
N SER A 251 -1.70 -3.65 4.57
CA SER A 251 -2.79 -3.95 5.50
C SER A 251 -2.34 -4.85 6.66
N VAL A 252 -3.22 -5.12 7.63
CA VAL A 252 -2.94 -6.09 8.70
C VAL A 252 -2.72 -7.50 8.19
N LEU A 253 -3.21 -7.85 6.99
CA LEU A 253 -3.00 -9.14 6.34
C LEU A 253 -1.76 -9.15 5.44
N SER A 254 -1.63 -8.13 4.60
CA SER A 254 -0.59 -8.09 3.57
C SER A 254 0.78 -7.74 4.14
N ALA A 255 0.85 -6.92 5.20
CA ALA A 255 2.12 -6.48 5.75
C ALA A 255 2.98 -7.64 6.29
N PRO A 256 2.47 -8.60 7.09
CA PRO A 256 3.24 -9.79 7.47
C PRO A 256 3.72 -10.60 6.26
N PHE A 257 2.87 -10.77 5.24
CA PHE A 257 3.22 -11.45 4.00
C PHE A 257 4.37 -10.76 3.25
N ALA A 258 4.34 -9.42 3.17
CA ALA A 258 5.42 -8.65 2.56
C ALA A 258 6.72 -8.73 3.38
N LEU A 259 6.64 -8.65 4.71
CA LEU A 259 7.81 -8.74 5.61
C LEU A 259 8.56 -10.06 5.43
N GLU A 260 7.83 -11.18 5.42
CA GLU A 260 8.42 -12.52 5.24
C GLU A 260 9.27 -12.64 3.96
N ARG A 261 8.89 -11.94 2.89
CA ARG A 261 9.50 -12.03 1.57
C ARG A 261 10.53 -10.94 1.28
N LEU A 262 10.26 -9.71 1.72
CA LEU A 262 11.10 -8.56 1.40
C LEU A 262 12.25 -8.39 2.39
N VAL A 263 12.05 -8.67 3.69
CA VAL A 263 13.09 -8.49 4.71
C VAL A 263 14.38 -9.26 4.40
N PRO A 264 14.33 -10.54 3.99
CA PRO A 264 15.55 -11.27 3.61
C PRO A 264 16.31 -10.62 2.45
N GLN A 265 15.57 -10.08 1.45
CA GLN A 265 16.17 -9.40 0.29
C GLN A 265 16.85 -8.08 0.71
N LEU A 266 16.20 -7.29 1.58
CA LEU A 266 16.79 -6.06 2.11
C LEU A 266 18.04 -6.35 2.94
N ALA A 267 18.00 -7.37 3.80
CA ALA A 267 19.13 -7.78 4.63
C ALA A 267 20.30 -8.27 3.78
N GLU A 268 20.06 -8.96 2.67
CA GLU A 268 21.11 -9.38 1.74
C GLU A 268 21.83 -8.16 1.15
N LYS A 269 21.09 -7.13 0.69
CA LYS A 269 21.66 -5.91 0.10
C LYS A 269 22.49 -5.09 1.09
N LEU A 270 22.16 -5.13 2.37
CA LEU A 270 22.85 -4.35 3.39
C LEU A 270 24.03 -5.07 4.06
N ARG A 271 24.37 -6.30 3.64
CA ARG A 271 25.52 -7.06 4.13
C ARG A 271 26.81 -6.81 3.34
N GLY A 272 26.73 -6.11 2.22
CA GLY A 272 27.82 -5.84 1.29
C GLY A 272 28.81 -4.77 1.74
#